data_70f2157923c817754ee9dea888c943f7
#
_entry.id   70f2157923c817754ee9dea888c943f7
#
_cell.length_a   1.000
_cell.length_b   1.000
_cell.length_c   1.000
_cell.angle_alpha   90.00
_cell.angle_beta   90.00
_cell.angle_gamma   90.00
#
_symmetry.space_group_name_H-M   'P 1'
#
loop_
_entity.id
_entity.type
_entity.pdbx_description
1 polymer ?
#
loop_
_entity_poly.entity_id
_entity_poly.type
_entity_poly.pdbx_seq_one_letter_code
_entity_poly.pdbx_strand_id
1 'polypeptide(L)'
;MFEGFKVGLALGGGAARGLAHIGVLKALEENDIPIDLIVGTSVGALVGGVYATTKSAAATESRFRDFIFSKQFKRSKFDFLRESRQA
;
A
#
# COMPACT_ATOMS: atom_id res chain seq x y z
N MET A 1 1.85 26.37 2.80
CA MET A 1 0.42 26.02 2.99
C MET A 1 0.20 25.03 4.12
N PHE A 2 1.10 24.07 4.30
CA PHE A 2 0.97 23.07 5.36
C PHE A 2 1.89 23.30 6.55
N GLU A 3 2.53 24.47 6.62
CA GLU A 3 3.39 24.81 7.73
C GLU A 3 2.58 24.85 9.03
N GLY A 4 3.09 24.19 10.07
CA GLY A 4 2.41 24.12 11.36
C GLY A 4 1.34 23.04 11.43
N PHE A 5 1.01 22.36 10.34
CA PHE A 5 0.06 21.25 10.32
C PHE A 5 0.78 19.91 10.09
N LYS A 6 0.26 18.87 10.71
CA LYS A 6 0.71 17.50 10.48
C LYS A 6 -0.34 16.77 9.68
N VAL A 7 0.10 16.01 8.68
CA VAL A 7 -0.78 15.23 7.82
C VAL A 7 -0.66 13.76 8.18
N GLY A 8 -1.76 13.17 8.56
CA GLY A 8 -1.85 11.75 8.82
C GLY A 8 -2.56 11.07 7.65
N LEU A 9 -2.08 9.90 7.25
CA LEU A 9 -2.66 9.12 6.17
C LEU A 9 -3.09 7.76 6.69
N ALA A 10 -4.35 7.41 6.50
CA ALA A 10 -4.89 6.11 6.87
C ALA A 10 -5.13 5.27 5.61
N LEU A 11 -4.52 4.09 5.56
CA LEU A 11 -4.63 3.19 4.42
C LEU A 11 -5.39 1.94 4.83
N GLY A 12 -6.58 1.77 4.29
CA GLY A 12 -7.44 0.64 4.59
C GLY A 12 -7.01 -0.65 3.91
N GLY A 13 -7.64 -1.75 4.30
CA GLY A 13 -7.36 -3.08 3.76
C GLY A 13 -8.06 -3.34 2.43
N GLY A 14 -7.84 -4.54 1.91
CA GLY A 14 -8.41 -5.00 0.65
C GLY A 14 -7.33 -5.07 -0.44
N ALA A 15 -7.11 -6.28 -0.98
CA ALA A 15 -6.00 -6.53 -1.92
C ALA A 15 -6.06 -5.64 -3.15
N ALA A 16 -7.27 -5.38 -3.68
CA ALA A 16 -7.43 -4.55 -4.86
C ALA A 16 -7.14 -3.07 -4.62
N ARG A 17 -7.13 -2.65 -3.36
CA ARG A 17 -6.91 -1.25 -3.00
C ARG A 17 -5.43 -0.86 -2.92
N GLY A 18 -4.54 -1.84 -2.96
CA GLY A 18 -3.10 -1.55 -2.90
C GLY A 18 -2.63 -0.59 -3.98
N LEU A 19 -3.08 -0.80 -5.22
CA LEU A 19 -2.74 0.10 -6.33
C LEU A 19 -3.39 1.47 -6.16
N ALA A 20 -4.59 1.52 -5.60
CA ALA A 20 -5.26 2.80 -5.33
C ALA A 20 -4.48 3.60 -4.28
N HIS A 21 -3.98 2.95 -3.24
CA HIS A 21 -3.14 3.60 -2.23
C HIS A 21 -1.89 4.20 -2.85
N ILE A 22 -1.24 3.46 -3.75
CA ILE A 22 -0.05 3.94 -4.44
C ILE A 22 -0.38 5.17 -5.29
N GLY A 23 -1.54 5.17 -5.96
CA GLY A 23 -2.00 6.31 -6.72
C GLY A 23 -2.16 7.55 -5.85
N VAL A 24 -2.72 7.39 -4.65
CA VAL A 24 -2.86 8.48 -3.69
C VAL A 24 -1.48 9.00 -3.25
N LEU A 25 -0.53 8.09 -2.97
CA LEU A 25 0.82 8.49 -2.59
C LEU A 25 1.49 9.30 -3.69
N LYS A 26 1.33 8.88 -4.95
CA LYS A 26 1.87 9.62 -6.09
C LYS A 26 1.28 11.02 -6.18
N ALA A 27 -0.03 11.15 -6.00
CA ALA A 27 -0.70 12.45 -6.05
C ALA A 27 -0.21 13.36 -4.93
N LEU A 28 -0.02 12.82 -3.73
CA LEU A 28 0.50 13.62 -2.61
C LEU A 28 1.92 14.09 -2.88
N GLU A 29 2.78 13.23 -3.43
CA GLU A 29 4.13 13.64 -3.80
C GLU A 29 4.14 14.72 -4.88
N GLU A 30 3.32 14.56 -5.92
CA GLU A 30 3.24 15.52 -7.02
C GLU A 30 2.77 16.89 -6.56
N ASN A 31 2.00 16.94 -5.48
CA ASN A 31 1.50 18.19 -4.93
C ASN A 31 2.26 18.66 -3.69
N ASP A 32 3.41 18.05 -3.44
CA ASP A 32 4.31 18.42 -2.31
C ASP A 32 3.60 18.44 -0.97
N ILE A 33 2.69 17.48 -0.77
CA ILE A 33 1.98 17.32 0.51
C ILE A 33 2.77 16.35 1.37
N PRO A 34 3.37 16.81 2.49
CA PRO A 34 4.14 15.93 3.34
C PRO A 34 3.23 15.00 4.13
N ILE A 35 3.71 13.78 4.38
CA ILE A 35 3.01 12.81 5.20
C ILE A 35 3.80 12.62 6.48
N ASP A 36 3.20 12.96 7.61
CA ASP A 36 3.85 12.90 8.92
C ASP A 36 3.60 11.60 9.63
N LEU A 37 2.45 10.95 9.36
CA LEU A 37 2.04 9.73 10.04
C LEU A 37 1.25 8.84 9.07
N ILE A 38 1.59 7.55 9.06
CA ILE A 38 0.86 6.56 8.27
C ILE A 38 0.33 5.48 9.20
N VAL A 39 -0.96 5.19 9.07
CA VAL A 39 -1.61 4.08 9.74
C VAL A 39 -2.21 3.19 8.67
N GLY A 40 -1.92 1.89 8.73
CA GLY A 40 -2.42 0.96 7.72
C GLY A 40 -2.89 -0.34 8.32
N THR A 41 -3.84 -0.98 7.66
CA THR A 41 -4.32 -2.31 8.02
C THR A 41 -4.25 -3.21 6.79
N SER A 42 -3.86 -4.49 6.99
CA SER A 42 -3.75 -5.47 5.91
C SER A 42 -2.84 -4.95 4.79
N VAL A 43 -3.32 -4.88 3.55
CA VAL A 43 -2.57 -4.37 2.41
C VAL A 43 -2.14 -2.91 2.60
N GLY A 44 -2.97 -2.13 3.30
CA GLY A 44 -2.62 -0.76 3.63
C GLY A 44 -1.38 -0.68 4.53
N ALA A 45 -1.22 -1.64 5.46
CA ALA A 45 -0.04 -1.71 6.29
C ALA A 45 1.21 -2.05 5.47
N LEU A 46 1.07 -2.93 4.49
CA LEU A 46 2.17 -3.29 3.59
C LEU A 46 2.62 -2.08 2.77
N VAL A 47 1.68 -1.42 2.10
CA VAL A 47 1.97 -0.24 1.28
C VAL A 47 2.54 0.88 2.15
N GLY A 48 1.89 1.16 3.28
CA GLY A 48 2.32 2.22 4.19
C GLY A 48 3.71 1.97 4.77
N GLY A 49 4.00 0.71 5.15
CA GLY A 49 5.31 0.34 5.67
C GLY A 49 6.43 0.53 4.66
N VAL A 50 6.21 0.11 3.42
CA VAL A 50 7.18 0.29 2.36
C VAL A 50 7.38 1.77 2.05
N TYR A 51 6.30 2.54 2.00
CA TYR A 51 6.39 3.97 1.75
C TYR A 51 7.15 4.67 2.88
N ALA A 52 6.87 4.33 4.13
CA ALA A 52 7.54 4.94 5.26
C ALA A 52 9.06 4.69 5.23
N THR A 53 9.47 3.55 4.71
CA THR A 53 10.88 3.17 4.59
C THR A 53 11.55 3.86 3.39
N THR A 54 10.88 3.85 2.24
CA THR A 54 11.47 4.36 0.98
C THR A 54 11.24 5.84 0.77
N LYS A 55 10.15 6.37 1.31
CA LYS A 55 9.67 7.75 1.10
C LYS A 55 9.52 8.07 -0.39
N SER A 56 9.16 7.06 -1.18
CA SER A 56 9.00 7.18 -2.62
C SER A 56 7.81 6.35 -3.08
N ALA A 57 6.85 6.98 -3.74
CA ALA A 57 5.70 6.27 -4.30
C ALA A 57 6.13 5.32 -5.42
N ALA A 58 7.12 5.70 -6.22
CA ALA A 58 7.62 4.85 -7.29
C ALA A 58 8.29 3.59 -6.74
N ALA A 59 9.12 3.71 -5.71
CA ALA A 59 9.76 2.56 -5.07
C ALA A 59 8.71 1.67 -4.40
N THR A 60 7.71 2.27 -3.78
CA THR A 60 6.61 1.53 -3.15
C THR A 60 5.83 0.73 -4.19
N GLU A 61 5.53 1.33 -5.33
CA GLU A 61 4.85 0.64 -6.43
C GLU A 61 5.66 -0.55 -6.92
N SER A 62 6.96 -0.36 -7.13
CA SER A 62 7.82 -1.43 -7.61
C SER A 62 7.83 -2.62 -6.64
N ARG A 63 8.00 -2.35 -5.35
CA ARG A 63 8.02 -3.41 -4.34
C ARG A 63 6.65 -4.09 -4.19
N PHE A 64 5.58 -3.33 -4.29
CA PHE A 64 4.22 -3.87 -4.20
C PHE A 64 3.92 -4.78 -5.39
N ARG A 65 4.33 -4.37 -6.61
CA ARG A 65 4.16 -5.21 -7.80
C ARG A 65 4.97 -6.50 -7.69
N ASP A 66 6.20 -6.41 -7.20
CA ASP A 66 7.03 -7.59 -6.99
C ASP A 66 6.37 -8.56 -6.02
N PHE A 67 5.79 -8.05 -4.94
CA PHE A 67 5.08 -8.86 -3.97
C PHE A 67 3.86 -9.54 -4.58
N ILE A 68 3.04 -8.79 -5.32
CA ILE A 68 1.82 -9.33 -5.94
C ILE A 68 2.16 -10.43 -6.94
N PHE A 69 3.22 -10.25 -7.71
CA PHE A 69 3.63 -11.21 -8.72
C PHE A 69 4.59 -12.27 -8.21
N SER A 70 4.88 -12.28 -6.90
CA SER A 70 5.71 -13.34 -6.31
C SER A 70 4.95 -14.68 -6.35
N LYS A 71 5.71 -15.75 -6.54
CA LYS A 71 5.12 -17.09 -6.55
C LYS A 71 4.43 -17.43 -5.24
N GLN A 72 4.99 -16.96 -4.14
CA GLN A 72 4.46 -17.24 -2.81
C GLN A 72 3.09 -16.58 -2.61
N PHE A 73 2.92 -15.34 -3.02
CA PHE A 73 1.64 -14.64 -2.92
C PHE A 73 0.58 -15.31 -3.80
N LYS A 74 0.93 -15.63 -5.04
CA LYS A 74 -0.01 -16.30 -5.95
C LYS A 74 -0.46 -17.64 -5.41
N ARG A 75 0.46 -18.39 -4.83
CA ARG A 75 0.16 -19.69 -4.23
C ARG A 75 -0.82 -19.54 -3.07
N SER A 76 -0.57 -18.62 -2.15
CA SER A 76 -1.43 -18.37 -1.00
C SER A 76 -2.82 -17.96 -1.41
N LYS A 77 -2.93 -17.05 -2.37
CA LYS A 77 -4.22 -16.58 -2.87
C LYS A 77 -4.99 -17.71 -3.54
N PHE A 78 -4.31 -18.55 -4.31
CA PHE A 78 -4.91 -19.67 -4.99
C PHE A 78 -5.43 -20.70 -3.99
N ASP A 79 -4.64 -21.02 -2.98
CA ASP A 79 -5.02 -21.95 -1.92
C ASP A 79 -6.24 -21.46 -1.16
N PHE A 80 -6.27 -20.17 -0.82
CA PHE A 80 -7.41 -19.56 -0.14
C PHE A 80 -8.69 -19.69 -0.94
N LEU A 81 -8.64 -19.40 -2.23
CA LEU A 81 -9.81 -19.50 -3.11
C LEU A 81 -10.29 -20.95 -3.23
N ARG A 82 -9.34 -21.88 -3.30
CA ARG A 82 -9.66 -23.30 -3.38
C ARG A 82 -10.35 -23.80 -2.10
N GLU A 83 -9.84 -23.40 -0.96
CA GLU A 83 -10.44 -23.75 0.33
C GLU A 83 -11.84 -23.18 0.47
N SER A 84 -12.04 -21.93 0.05
CA SER A 84 -13.35 -21.28 0.09
C SER A 84 -14.39 -22.02 -0.76
N ARG A 85 -13.97 -22.60 -1.87
CA ARG A 85 -14.86 -23.37 -2.73
C ARG A 85 -15.26 -24.72 -2.13
N GLN A 86 -14.38 -25.29 -1.33
CA GLN A 86 -14.63 -26.60 -0.71
C GLN A 86 -15.43 -26.49 0.59
N ALA A 87 -15.48 -25.33 1.16
CA ALA A 87 -16.27 -25.08 2.35
C ALA A 87 -17.73 -24.87 1.99
#